data_dc7911781e5671456bdddbdcdf3a2f76
#
_entry.id   dc7911781e5671456bdddbdcdf3a2f76
#
_cell.length_a   1.000
_cell.length_b   1.000
_cell.length_c   1.000
_cell.angle_alpha   90.00
_cell.angle_beta   90.00
_cell.angle_gamma   90.00
#
_symmetry.space_group_name_H-M   'P 1'
#
loop_
_entity.id
_entity.type
_entity.pdbx_description
1 polymer ?
#
loop_
_entity_poly.entity_id
_entity_poly.type
_entity_poly.pdbx_seq_one_letter_code
_entity_poly.pdbx_strand_id
1 'polypeptide(L)'
;MKAKELATQPRRVSNLFNDFTVGDAIAKMSKCHYQMIPVLERNSNRYLYSLSNGDILRHIISMGDLDKALKDSISSISMERLVLSCNEEMEVDDLFDIAINQNYIPLVDKSGVFKGILTRRSVMTYLNQGSKE
;
A
#
# COMPACT_ATOMS: atom_id res chain seq x y z
N MET A 1 11.24 -14.32 13.22
CA MET A 1 11.73 -13.12 12.49
C MET A 1 10.67 -12.05 12.52
N LYS A 2 11.01 -10.87 12.93
CA LYS A 2 10.08 -9.74 12.93
C LYS A 2 9.87 -9.22 11.52
N ALA A 3 8.68 -8.70 11.27
CA ALA A 3 8.31 -8.18 9.96
C ALA A 3 9.30 -7.15 9.43
N LYS A 4 9.79 -6.26 10.29
CA LYS A 4 10.76 -5.21 9.89
C LYS A 4 12.06 -5.77 9.34
N GLU A 5 12.45 -6.98 9.74
CA GLU A 5 13.69 -7.60 9.30
C GLU A 5 13.60 -8.13 7.86
N LEU A 6 12.39 -8.43 7.41
CA LEU A 6 12.14 -8.94 6.05
C LEU A 6 11.63 -7.86 5.10
N ALA A 7 11.29 -6.70 5.62
CA ALA A 7 10.57 -5.65 4.88
C ALA A 7 11.44 -4.97 3.83
N THR A 8 10.77 -4.50 2.76
CA THR A 8 11.35 -3.51 1.86
C THR A 8 11.27 -2.16 2.55
N GLN A 9 12.40 -1.47 2.65
CA GLN A 9 12.51 -0.19 3.36
C GLN A 9 11.66 0.90 2.70
N PRO A 10 11.12 1.85 3.48
CA PRO A 10 10.25 2.90 2.93
C PRO A 10 10.86 3.67 1.76
N ARG A 11 12.14 3.97 1.81
CA ARG A 11 12.85 4.72 0.76
C ARG A 11 12.86 4.00 -0.58
N ARG A 12 12.61 2.69 -0.59
CA ARG A 12 12.56 1.86 -1.82
C ARG A 12 11.15 1.61 -2.29
N VAL A 13 10.17 2.11 -1.57
CA VAL A 13 8.75 1.91 -1.88
C VAL A 13 8.19 3.24 -2.36
N SER A 14 7.61 3.25 -3.56
CA SER A 14 6.89 4.43 -4.03
C SER A 14 5.61 4.59 -3.24
N ASN A 15 5.27 5.82 -2.90
CA ASN A 15 4.03 6.12 -2.20
C ASN A 15 3.39 7.39 -2.77
N LEU A 16 2.11 7.55 -2.49
CA LEU A 16 1.38 8.79 -2.76
C LEU A 16 1.15 9.52 -1.44
N PHE A 17 0.84 10.82 -1.53
CA PHE A 17 0.35 11.58 -0.39
C PHE A 17 -1.14 11.85 -0.56
N ASN A 18 -1.86 11.88 0.55
CA ASN A 18 -3.32 11.99 0.55
C ASN A 18 -3.83 13.33 -0.02
N ASP A 19 -2.97 14.31 -0.15
CA ASP A 19 -3.28 15.60 -0.76
C ASP A 19 -3.08 15.62 -2.29
N PHE A 20 -2.68 14.51 -2.87
CA PHE A 20 -2.52 14.40 -4.32
C PHE A 20 -3.88 14.43 -5.01
N THR A 21 -3.90 14.96 -6.25
CA THR A 21 -5.05 14.78 -7.14
C THR A 21 -4.98 13.42 -7.81
N VAL A 22 -6.10 13.00 -8.41
CA VAL A 22 -6.15 11.77 -9.20
C VAL A 22 -5.12 11.82 -10.34
N GLY A 23 -4.99 12.99 -11.00
CA GLY A 23 -3.99 13.19 -12.05
C GLY A 23 -2.56 12.98 -11.55
N ASP A 24 -2.24 13.52 -10.37
CA ASP A 24 -0.92 13.34 -9.74
C ASP A 24 -0.65 11.86 -9.46
N ALA A 25 -1.66 11.16 -8.96
CA ALA A 25 -1.54 9.73 -8.64
C ALA A 25 -1.27 8.92 -9.90
N ILE A 26 -2.02 9.18 -10.98
CA ILE A 26 -1.84 8.48 -12.26
C ILE A 26 -0.42 8.71 -12.78
N ALA A 27 0.04 9.97 -12.75
CA ALA A 27 1.39 10.30 -13.23
C ALA A 27 2.46 9.53 -12.48
N LYS A 28 2.34 9.43 -11.16
CA LYS A 28 3.32 8.72 -10.35
C LYS A 28 3.23 7.20 -10.53
N MET A 29 2.02 6.65 -10.52
CA MET A 29 1.82 5.20 -10.66
C MET A 29 2.26 4.69 -12.03
N SER A 30 2.12 5.50 -13.09
CA SER A 30 2.56 5.11 -14.43
C SER A 30 4.08 4.92 -14.51
N LYS A 31 4.83 5.53 -13.62
CA LYS A 31 6.30 5.41 -13.57
C LYS A 31 6.77 4.25 -12.71
N CYS A 32 5.91 3.69 -11.87
CA CYS A 32 6.30 2.75 -10.83
C CYS A 32 5.96 1.30 -11.14
N HIS A 33 5.18 1.00 -12.13
CA HIS A 33 4.72 -0.35 -12.49
C HIS A 33 3.96 -1.08 -11.36
N TYR A 34 3.49 -0.37 -10.34
CA TYR A 34 2.71 -0.96 -9.27
C TYR A 34 1.22 -0.87 -9.60
N GLN A 35 0.49 -1.95 -9.27
CA GLN A 35 -0.97 -1.98 -9.38
C GLN A 35 -1.64 -1.37 -8.16
N MET A 36 -0.94 -1.32 -7.05
CA MET A 36 -1.42 -0.79 -5.79
C MET A 36 -0.27 -0.09 -5.08
N ILE A 37 -0.55 1.05 -4.46
CA ILE A 37 0.49 1.90 -3.88
C ILE A 37 0.00 2.46 -2.53
N PRO A 38 0.87 2.51 -1.51
CA PRO A 38 0.48 3.09 -0.22
C PRO A 38 0.32 4.60 -0.31
N VAL A 39 -0.67 5.11 0.42
CA VAL A 39 -0.95 6.55 0.55
C VAL A 39 -0.65 6.97 1.97
N LEU A 40 0.18 7.99 2.11
CA LEU A 40 0.65 8.50 3.39
C LEU A 40 0.11 9.90 3.64
N GLU A 41 0.07 10.27 4.91
CA GLU A 41 -0.18 11.66 5.30
C GLU A 41 1.13 12.44 5.15
N ARG A 42 1.06 13.59 4.46
CA ARG A 42 2.23 14.45 4.30
C ARG A 42 2.65 14.97 5.69
N ASN A 43 3.92 15.14 5.89
CA ASN A 43 4.57 15.60 7.12
C ASN A 43 4.74 14.52 8.18
N SER A 44 3.70 13.75 8.53
CA SER A 44 3.81 12.70 9.54
C SER A 44 4.30 11.37 8.98
N ASN A 45 4.10 11.15 7.67
CA ASN A 45 4.36 9.87 6.98
C ASN A 45 3.56 8.70 7.55
N ARG A 46 2.41 8.99 8.18
CA ARG A 46 1.51 7.93 8.65
C ARG A 46 0.85 7.25 7.47
N TYR A 47 0.75 5.92 7.55
CA TYR A 47 0.03 5.15 6.54
C TYR A 47 -1.48 5.36 6.70
N LEU A 48 -2.16 5.70 5.61
CA LEU A 48 -3.60 5.94 5.62
C LEU A 48 -4.37 4.81 4.95
N TYR A 49 -4.00 4.47 3.71
CA TYR A 49 -4.63 3.40 2.93
C TYR A 49 -3.76 3.08 1.72
N SER A 50 -4.17 2.08 0.94
CA SER A 50 -3.53 1.78 -0.33
C SER A 50 -4.51 2.01 -1.47
N LEU A 51 -4.02 2.58 -2.56
CA LEU A 51 -4.82 2.93 -3.73
C LEU A 51 -4.41 2.04 -4.90
N SER A 52 -5.41 1.43 -5.56
CA SER A 52 -5.17 0.58 -6.71
C SER A 52 -5.54 1.28 -8.02
N ASN A 53 -5.02 0.75 -9.13
CA ASN A 53 -5.42 1.19 -10.47
C ASN A 53 -6.92 1.05 -10.67
N GLY A 54 -7.51 -0.03 -10.15
CA GLY A 54 -8.94 -0.26 -10.25
C GLY A 54 -9.77 0.78 -9.51
N ASP A 55 -9.30 1.23 -8.34
CA ASP A 55 -9.98 2.29 -7.59
C ASP A 55 -10.02 3.58 -8.39
N ILE A 56 -8.90 3.95 -9.00
CA ILE A 56 -8.81 5.15 -9.84
C ILE A 56 -9.74 5.02 -11.05
N LEU A 57 -9.72 3.89 -11.72
CA LEU A 57 -10.54 3.67 -12.90
C LEU A 57 -12.02 3.78 -12.57
N ARG A 58 -12.46 3.14 -11.48
CA ARG A 58 -13.87 3.21 -11.05
C ARG A 58 -14.28 4.64 -10.71
N HIS A 59 -13.40 5.40 -10.10
CA HIS A 59 -13.66 6.80 -9.77
C HIS A 59 -13.87 7.62 -11.05
N ILE A 60 -12.98 7.49 -12.03
CA ILE A 60 -13.09 8.20 -13.31
C ILE A 60 -14.41 7.87 -14.01
N ILE A 61 -14.76 6.59 -14.06
CA ILE A 61 -16.00 6.14 -14.69
C ILE A 61 -17.22 6.72 -13.95
N SER A 62 -17.20 6.70 -12.61
CA SER A 62 -18.33 7.18 -11.82
C SER A 62 -18.54 8.69 -11.96
N MET A 63 -17.48 9.46 -12.19
CA MET A 63 -17.58 10.90 -12.38
C MET A 63 -18.17 11.28 -13.73
N GLY A 64 -17.95 10.45 -14.76
CA GLY A 64 -18.46 10.72 -16.09
C GLY A 64 -17.79 11.89 -16.82
N ASP A 65 -16.76 12.47 -16.25
CA ASP A 65 -16.03 13.62 -16.80
C ASP A 65 -14.56 13.46 -16.40
N LEU A 66 -13.73 13.16 -17.38
CA LEU A 66 -12.32 12.89 -17.16
C LEU A 66 -11.59 14.10 -16.56
N ASP A 67 -11.83 15.30 -17.12
CA ASP A 67 -11.12 16.49 -16.65
C ASP A 67 -11.43 16.79 -15.20
N LYS A 68 -12.68 16.63 -14.78
CA LYS A 68 -13.07 16.83 -13.40
C LYS A 68 -12.47 15.76 -12.50
N ALA A 69 -12.53 14.50 -12.95
CA ALA A 69 -12.00 13.38 -12.17
C ALA A 69 -10.50 13.55 -11.89
N LEU A 70 -9.73 14.00 -12.88
CA LEU A 70 -8.28 14.19 -12.72
C LEU A 70 -7.93 15.28 -11.70
N LYS A 71 -8.82 16.23 -11.48
CA LYS A 71 -8.61 17.35 -10.52
C LYS A 71 -9.08 17.02 -9.12
N ASP A 72 -9.84 15.94 -8.94
CA ASP A 72 -10.30 15.53 -7.61
C ASP A 72 -9.14 15.08 -6.74
N SER A 73 -9.29 15.28 -5.44
CA SER A 73 -8.35 14.69 -4.48
C SER A 73 -8.52 13.18 -4.44
N ILE A 74 -7.42 12.44 -4.32
CA ILE A 74 -7.50 10.99 -4.16
C ILE A 74 -8.25 10.61 -2.89
N SER A 75 -8.32 11.50 -1.90
CA SER A 75 -9.07 11.28 -0.66
C SER A 75 -10.57 11.14 -0.90
N SER A 76 -11.09 11.60 -2.05
CA SER A 76 -12.51 11.49 -2.38
C SER A 76 -12.89 10.15 -3.03
N ILE A 77 -11.91 9.31 -3.35
CA ILE A 77 -12.15 8.01 -3.99
C ILE A 77 -12.75 7.02 -2.99
N SER A 78 -13.86 6.37 -3.37
CA SER A 78 -14.42 5.26 -2.57
C SER A 78 -13.61 4.00 -2.80
N MET A 79 -13.16 3.40 -1.71
CA MET A 79 -12.38 2.16 -1.76
C MET A 79 -13.29 0.96 -1.54
N GLU A 80 -13.17 -0.06 -2.39
CA GLU A 80 -13.90 -1.31 -2.22
C GLU A 80 -13.22 -2.24 -1.22
N ARG A 81 -11.89 -2.18 -1.13
CA ARG A 81 -11.11 -3.04 -0.26
C ARG A 81 -10.22 -2.23 0.65
N LEU A 82 -10.19 -2.63 1.91
CA LEU A 82 -9.19 -2.12 2.84
C LEU A 82 -7.99 -3.05 2.82
N VAL A 83 -6.79 -2.46 2.70
CA VAL A 83 -5.54 -3.19 2.83
C VAL A 83 -5.09 -3.04 4.27
N LEU A 84 -4.99 -4.16 4.97
CA LEU A 84 -4.62 -4.17 6.38
C LEU A 84 -3.14 -3.90 6.55
N SER A 85 -2.79 -2.99 7.45
CA SER A 85 -1.42 -2.75 7.88
C SER A 85 -1.11 -3.58 9.12
N CYS A 86 0.17 -3.83 9.36
CA CYS A 86 0.63 -4.56 10.54
C CYS A 86 1.75 -3.81 11.21
N ASN A 87 1.91 -4.04 12.51
CA ASN A 87 3.03 -3.45 13.24
C ASN A 87 4.34 -4.11 12.78
N GLU A 88 5.39 -3.30 12.60
CA GLU A 88 6.69 -3.78 12.13
C GLU A 88 7.34 -4.78 13.07
N GLU A 89 6.91 -4.83 14.33
CA GLU A 89 7.45 -5.74 15.35
C GLU A 89 6.75 -7.11 15.36
N MET A 90 5.69 -7.29 14.58
CA MET A 90 4.99 -8.58 14.52
C MET A 90 5.89 -9.66 13.91
N GLU A 91 5.68 -10.90 14.36
CA GLU A 91 6.39 -12.04 13.79
C GLU A 91 5.82 -12.38 12.41
N VAL A 92 6.72 -12.64 11.45
CA VAL A 92 6.31 -13.00 10.08
C VAL A 92 5.43 -14.26 10.09
N ASP A 93 5.70 -15.19 11.00
CA ASP A 93 4.93 -16.44 11.10
C ASP A 93 3.44 -16.20 11.35
N ASP A 94 3.08 -15.06 11.96
CA ASP A 94 1.69 -14.73 12.28
C ASP A 94 0.99 -13.95 11.17
N LEU A 95 1.67 -13.71 10.04
CA LEU A 95 1.15 -12.86 8.97
C LEU A 95 0.66 -13.62 7.75
N PHE A 96 0.65 -14.95 7.80
CA PHE A 96 0.26 -15.78 6.64
C PHE A 96 -1.13 -15.44 6.13
N ASP A 97 -2.12 -15.38 7.01
CA ASP A 97 -3.52 -15.15 6.62
C ASP A 97 -3.72 -13.78 5.96
N ILE A 98 -2.99 -12.79 6.42
CA ILE A 98 -3.05 -11.45 5.82
C ILE A 98 -2.35 -11.47 4.46
N ALA A 99 -1.17 -12.11 4.39
CA ALA A 99 -0.36 -12.14 3.19
C ALA A 99 -1.05 -12.83 2.01
N ILE A 100 -1.83 -13.89 2.25
CA ILE A 100 -2.52 -14.59 1.16
C ILE A 100 -3.66 -13.76 0.55
N ASN A 101 -4.15 -12.75 1.27
CA ASN A 101 -5.29 -11.93 0.85
C ASN A 101 -4.89 -10.56 0.32
N GLN A 102 -3.62 -10.21 0.36
CA GLN A 102 -3.11 -8.90 -0.09
C GLN A 102 -1.85 -9.06 -0.90
N ASN A 103 -1.60 -8.15 -1.83
CA ASN A 103 -0.36 -8.15 -2.62
C ASN A 103 0.85 -7.84 -1.75
N TYR A 104 0.66 -6.99 -0.76
CA TYR A 104 1.69 -6.65 0.21
C TYR A 104 1.02 -6.25 1.52
N ILE A 105 1.81 -6.21 2.58
CA ILE A 105 1.36 -5.76 3.89
C ILE A 105 2.12 -4.47 4.23
N PRO A 106 1.43 -3.33 4.35
CA PRO A 106 2.08 -2.11 4.83
C PRO A 106 2.47 -2.29 6.29
N LEU A 107 3.70 -1.91 6.63
CA LEU A 107 4.17 -1.98 8.00
C LEU A 107 4.18 -0.59 8.62
N VAL A 108 3.77 -0.53 9.88
CA VAL A 108 3.73 0.72 10.63
C VAL A 108 4.37 0.51 11.99
N ASP A 109 4.80 1.61 12.62
CA ASP A 109 5.22 1.58 14.01
C ASP A 109 4.00 1.84 14.91
N LYS A 110 4.23 1.92 16.22
CA LYS A 110 3.16 2.13 17.20
C LYS A 110 2.42 3.46 17.02
N SER A 111 3.02 4.42 16.31
CA SER A 111 2.41 5.72 16.02
C SER A 111 1.70 5.75 14.66
N GLY A 112 1.74 4.64 13.92
CA GLY A 112 1.13 4.56 12.61
C GLY A 112 2.01 5.05 11.48
N VAL A 113 3.26 5.38 11.74
CA VAL A 113 4.21 5.85 10.72
C VAL A 113 4.60 4.68 9.82
N PHE A 114 4.59 4.93 8.52
CA PHE A 114 4.91 3.91 7.50
C PHE A 114 6.38 3.47 7.62
N LYS A 115 6.60 2.18 7.70
CA LYS A 115 7.93 1.58 7.90
C LYS A 115 8.33 0.62 6.79
N GLY A 116 7.61 0.64 5.68
CA GLY A 116 7.92 -0.22 4.55
C GLY A 116 6.82 -1.20 4.26
N ILE A 117 7.11 -2.19 3.42
CA ILE A 117 6.15 -3.21 3.06
C ILE A 117 6.75 -4.60 3.16
N LEU A 118 5.89 -5.58 3.47
CA LEU A 118 6.18 -6.99 3.25
C LEU A 118 5.42 -7.44 2.02
N THR A 119 6.13 -7.88 1.00
CA THR A 119 5.45 -8.43 -0.18
C THR A 119 4.93 -9.82 0.15
N ARG A 120 3.83 -10.22 -0.51
CA ARG A 120 3.32 -11.58 -0.41
C ARG A 120 4.42 -12.59 -0.70
N ARG A 121 5.19 -12.33 -1.74
CA ARG A 121 6.29 -13.22 -2.14
C ARG A 121 7.32 -13.42 -1.04
N SER A 122 7.72 -12.34 -0.37
CA SER A 122 8.69 -12.41 0.73
C SER A 122 8.19 -13.25 1.88
N VAL A 123 6.93 -13.07 2.25
CA VAL A 123 6.32 -13.85 3.35
C VAL A 123 6.26 -15.34 2.98
N MET A 124 5.77 -15.65 1.78
CA MET A 124 5.63 -17.04 1.35
C MET A 124 6.99 -17.73 1.22
N THR A 125 7.99 -17.01 0.71
CA THR A 125 9.34 -17.55 0.59
C THR A 125 9.93 -17.86 1.96
N TYR A 126 9.77 -16.94 2.91
CA TYR A 126 10.25 -17.14 4.27
C TYR A 126 9.58 -18.35 4.93
N LEU A 127 8.26 -18.44 4.84
CA LEU A 127 7.51 -19.55 5.46
C LEU A 127 7.86 -20.90 4.82
N ASN A 128 8.07 -20.90 3.50
CA ASN A 128 8.47 -22.12 2.80
C ASN A 128 9.87 -22.59 3.22
N GLN A 129 10.80 -21.67 3.45
CA GLN A 129 12.13 -22.00 3.94
C GLN A 129 12.08 -22.57 5.35
N GLY A 130 11.27 -21.95 6.22
CA GLY A 130 11.11 -22.43 7.59
C GLY A 130 10.52 -23.84 7.66
N SER A 131 9.63 -24.18 6.72
CA SER A 131 8.99 -25.51 6.70
C SER A 131 9.92 -26.63 6.26
N LYS A 132 11.10 -26.32 5.73
CA LYS A 132 12.09 -27.31 5.29
C LYS A 132 13.06 -27.73 6.39
N GLU A 133 13.01 -27.04 7.50
CA GLU A 133 13.83 -27.38 8.66
C GLU A 133 13.11 -28.39 9.56
#